data_3a34e66c8d994be7236bae65ac9b0be6
#
_entry.id   3a34e66c8d994be7236bae65ac9b0be6
#
_cell.length_a   1.000
_cell.length_b   1.000
_cell.length_c   1.000
_cell.angle_alpha   90.00
_cell.angle_beta   90.00
_cell.angle_gamma   90.00
#
_symmetry.space_group_name_H-M   'P 1'
#
loop_
_entity.id
_entity.type
_entity.pdbx_description
1 polymer ?
#
loop_
_entity_poly.entity_id
_entity_poly.type
_entity_poly.pdbx_seq_one_letter_code
_entity_poly.pdbx_strand_id
1 'polypeptide(L)'
;KTVLAPHGRRSGEILFDGKKLDELSQREQAEKIGFVQQSPENQIATDKVWHELAFGLESLGYDTPTIRRRVAEMASFFGIQEWFYKSVTELSGGQKQLLNLASVMVLQPKVLILDEPTSQLDPIAASDFLATLGKINRELGATIILTEHRLEEAFGFASRVAVMDNGRLLC
;
A
#
# COMPACT_ATOMS: atom_id res chain seq x y z
N LYS A 1 -0.53 0.47 -12.29
CA LYS A 1 -1.93 0.37 -12.79
C LYS A 1 -2.06 1.34 -13.96
N THR A 2 -2.52 0.86 -15.11
CA THR A 2 -2.65 1.68 -16.34
C THR A 2 -3.59 2.88 -16.15
N VAL A 3 -4.60 2.76 -15.28
CA VAL A 3 -5.56 3.84 -14.95
C VAL A 3 -4.91 5.01 -14.22
N LEU A 4 -3.80 4.78 -13.52
CA LEU A 4 -3.06 5.81 -12.77
C LEU A 4 -1.83 6.33 -13.53
N ALA A 5 -1.62 5.87 -14.77
CA ALA A 5 -0.46 6.31 -15.56
C ALA A 5 -0.61 7.78 -15.95
N PRO A 6 0.45 8.60 -15.78
CA PRO A 6 0.43 9.98 -16.23
C PRO A 6 0.34 10.06 -17.76
N HIS A 7 -0.21 11.17 -18.25
CA HIS A 7 -0.24 11.43 -19.69
C HIS A 7 1.18 11.59 -20.23
N GLY A 8 1.46 10.92 -21.37
CA GLY A 8 2.78 10.97 -22.02
C GLY A 8 3.05 9.79 -22.93
N ARG A 9 4.21 9.81 -23.59
CA ARG A 9 4.69 8.66 -24.35
C ARG A 9 5.40 7.69 -23.41
N ARG A 10 4.95 6.45 -23.39
CA ARG A 10 5.58 5.35 -22.66
C ARG A 10 6.42 4.51 -23.63
N SER A 11 7.64 4.19 -23.24
CA SER A 11 8.52 3.25 -23.94
C SER A 11 9.15 2.27 -22.96
N GLY A 12 9.56 1.12 -23.46
CA GLY A 12 10.11 0.03 -22.64
C GLY A 12 9.04 -0.95 -22.15
N GLU A 13 9.49 -1.93 -21.38
CA GLU A 13 8.64 -3.01 -20.85
C GLU A 13 8.70 -3.03 -19.32
N ILE A 14 7.57 -3.33 -18.69
CA ILE A 14 7.50 -3.65 -17.26
C ILE A 14 7.11 -5.11 -17.17
N LEU A 15 7.93 -5.90 -16.49
CA LEU A 15 7.68 -7.31 -16.26
C LEU A 15 7.27 -7.53 -14.79
N PHE A 16 6.23 -8.30 -14.60
CA PHE A 16 5.79 -8.79 -13.31
C PHE A 16 5.79 -10.32 -13.35
N ASP A 17 6.65 -10.92 -12.53
CA ASP A 17 6.77 -12.39 -12.45
C ASP A 17 7.05 -13.03 -13.85
N GLY A 18 7.89 -12.37 -14.67
CA GLY A 18 8.25 -12.79 -16.02
C GLY A 18 7.22 -12.52 -17.12
N LYS A 19 6.04 -11.98 -16.78
CA LYS A 19 4.99 -11.59 -17.74
C LYS A 19 4.96 -10.08 -17.92
N LYS A 20 4.60 -9.62 -19.11
CA LYS A 20 4.39 -8.18 -19.33
C LYS A 20 3.21 -7.69 -18.50
N LEU A 21 3.37 -6.53 -17.88
CA LEU A 21 2.32 -5.94 -17.04
C LEU A 21 1.01 -5.75 -17.81
N ASP A 22 1.10 -5.42 -19.09
CA ASP A 22 -0.06 -5.19 -19.96
C ASP A 22 -0.81 -6.50 -20.34
N GLU A 23 -0.19 -7.66 -20.11
CA GLU A 23 -0.82 -8.99 -20.30
C GLU A 23 -1.61 -9.44 -19.05
N LEU A 24 -1.42 -8.79 -17.91
CA LEU A 24 -2.21 -9.07 -16.72
C LEU A 24 -3.60 -8.45 -16.84
N SER A 25 -4.63 -9.23 -16.52
CA SER A 25 -5.99 -8.71 -16.40
C SER A 25 -6.07 -7.61 -15.33
N GLN A 26 -7.08 -6.74 -15.41
CA GLN A 26 -7.31 -5.70 -14.40
C GLN A 26 -7.47 -6.29 -12.99
N ARG A 27 -8.14 -7.44 -12.90
CA ARG A 27 -8.30 -8.16 -11.64
C ARG A 27 -6.96 -8.63 -11.08
N GLU A 28 -6.12 -9.27 -11.89
CA GLU A 28 -4.78 -9.70 -11.47
C GLU A 28 -3.90 -8.53 -11.03
N GLN A 29 -3.95 -7.40 -11.76
CA GLN A 29 -3.24 -6.19 -11.35
C GLN A 29 -3.75 -5.66 -10.00
N ALA A 30 -5.06 -5.66 -9.78
CA ALA A 30 -5.66 -5.20 -8.52
C ALA A 30 -5.29 -6.10 -7.33
N GLU A 31 -5.28 -7.42 -7.54
CA GLU A 31 -4.95 -8.39 -6.49
C GLU A 31 -3.45 -8.46 -6.19
N LYS A 32 -2.59 -8.40 -7.23
CA LYS A 32 -1.15 -8.69 -7.09
C LYS A 32 -0.29 -7.46 -6.83
N ILE A 33 -0.77 -6.26 -7.19
CA ILE A 33 -0.01 -5.01 -7.08
C ILE A 33 -0.79 -4.02 -6.22
N GLY A 34 -0.35 -3.84 -4.99
CA GLY A 34 -0.86 -2.81 -4.09
C GLY A 34 -0.28 -1.44 -4.42
N PHE A 35 -1.07 -0.39 -4.25
CA PHE A 35 -0.61 0.99 -4.39
C PHE A 35 -1.13 1.82 -3.23
N VAL A 36 -0.24 2.53 -2.54
CA VAL A 36 -0.55 3.45 -1.45
C VAL A 36 -0.13 4.84 -1.88
N GLN A 37 -1.10 5.76 -1.90
CA GLN A 37 -0.88 7.14 -2.30
C GLN A 37 -0.33 7.98 -1.15
N GLN A 38 0.28 9.10 -1.49
CA GLN A 38 0.82 10.07 -0.56
C GLN A 38 -0.24 10.60 0.44
N SER A 39 -1.45 10.89 -0.03
CA SER A 39 -2.56 11.34 0.80
C SER A 39 -3.58 10.22 1.01
N PRO A 40 -3.76 9.73 2.25
CA PRO A 40 -4.75 8.70 2.55
C PRO A 40 -6.17 9.15 2.27
N GLU A 41 -6.47 10.43 2.41
CA GLU A 41 -7.81 11.00 2.18
C GLU A 41 -8.28 10.88 0.73
N ASN A 42 -7.34 10.80 -0.23
CA ASN A 42 -7.66 10.60 -1.63
C ASN A 42 -7.91 9.13 -1.99
N GLN A 43 -7.58 8.21 -1.10
CA GLN A 43 -7.67 6.77 -1.38
C GLN A 43 -8.76 6.09 -0.55
N ILE A 44 -9.00 6.53 0.68
CA ILE A 44 -10.06 5.99 1.55
C ILE A 44 -11.43 6.30 0.92
N ALA A 45 -12.22 5.25 0.71
CA ALA A 45 -13.49 5.32 -0.01
C ALA A 45 -14.72 5.22 0.91
N THR A 46 -14.57 4.71 2.12
CA THR A 46 -15.68 4.43 3.02
C THR A 46 -15.64 5.27 4.30
N ASP A 47 -16.72 5.28 5.06
CA ASP A 47 -16.87 6.06 6.30
C ASP A 47 -16.46 5.28 7.57
N LYS A 48 -16.33 3.95 7.48
CA LYS A 48 -16.02 3.07 8.61
C LYS A 48 -14.74 2.28 8.36
N VAL A 49 -13.93 2.13 9.40
CA VAL A 49 -12.66 1.39 9.35
C VAL A 49 -12.84 -0.04 8.87
N TRP A 50 -13.77 -0.79 9.45
CA TRP A 50 -14.02 -2.18 9.06
C TRP A 50 -14.45 -2.31 7.59
N HIS A 51 -15.24 -1.35 7.11
CA HIS A 51 -15.73 -1.35 5.73
C HIS A 51 -14.61 -1.01 4.75
N GLU A 52 -13.74 -0.05 5.10
CA GLU A 52 -12.55 0.25 4.30
C GLU A 52 -11.64 -0.98 4.14
N LEU A 53 -11.45 -1.76 5.19
CA LEU A 53 -10.71 -3.02 5.11
C LEU A 53 -11.39 -4.07 4.21
N ALA A 54 -12.71 -4.11 4.18
CA ALA A 54 -13.48 -5.07 3.39
C ALA A 54 -13.64 -4.65 1.91
N PHE A 55 -13.66 -3.34 1.65
CA PHE A 55 -14.08 -2.74 0.38
C PHE A 55 -13.36 -3.30 -0.86
N GLY A 56 -12.04 -3.46 -0.78
CA GLY A 56 -11.26 -4.01 -1.89
C GLY A 56 -11.63 -5.47 -2.24
N LEU A 57 -11.87 -6.29 -1.21
CA LEU A 57 -12.29 -7.68 -1.38
C LEU A 57 -13.72 -7.79 -1.92
N GLU A 58 -14.63 -6.96 -1.39
CA GLU A 58 -16.03 -6.88 -1.88
C GLU A 58 -16.09 -6.47 -3.35
N SER A 59 -15.31 -5.45 -3.72
CA SER A 59 -15.22 -4.95 -5.10
C SER A 59 -14.69 -6.00 -6.08
N LEU A 60 -13.88 -6.94 -5.61
CA LEU A 60 -13.37 -8.07 -6.39
C LEU A 60 -14.26 -9.31 -6.32
N GLY A 61 -15.39 -9.24 -5.60
CA GLY A 61 -16.38 -10.32 -5.53
C GLY A 61 -15.93 -11.53 -4.72
N TYR A 62 -15.10 -11.32 -3.67
CA TYR A 62 -14.76 -12.40 -2.73
C TYR A 62 -15.99 -12.79 -1.89
N ASP A 63 -16.05 -14.05 -1.47
CA ASP A 63 -17.10 -14.55 -0.58
C ASP A 63 -16.97 -13.98 0.84
N THR A 64 -18.10 -13.87 1.53
CA THR A 64 -18.17 -13.30 2.89
C THR A 64 -17.26 -14.01 3.91
N PRO A 65 -17.13 -15.34 3.94
CA PRO A 65 -16.19 -16.01 4.84
C PRO A 65 -14.74 -15.62 4.59
N THR A 66 -14.32 -15.51 3.33
CA THR A 66 -12.96 -15.08 2.96
C THR A 66 -12.71 -13.63 3.36
N ILE A 67 -13.68 -12.74 3.11
CA ILE A 67 -13.61 -11.33 3.51
C ILE A 67 -13.41 -11.23 5.03
N ARG A 68 -14.29 -11.86 5.81
CA ARG A 68 -14.22 -11.84 7.28
C ARG A 68 -12.88 -12.33 7.80
N ARG A 69 -12.37 -13.44 7.28
CA ARG A 69 -11.08 -14.00 7.69
C ARG A 69 -9.93 -13.05 7.39
N ARG A 70 -9.81 -12.56 6.15
CA ARG A 70 -8.71 -11.68 5.74
C ARG A 70 -8.74 -10.33 6.46
N VAL A 71 -9.92 -9.76 6.65
CA VAL A 71 -10.11 -8.51 7.42
C VAL A 71 -9.68 -8.72 8.88
N ALA A 72 -10.08 -9.80 9.52
CA ALA A 72 -9.67 -10.11 10.89
C ALA A 72 -8.15 -10.33 11.01
N GLU A 73 -7.54 -11.07 10.08
CA GLU A 73 -6.10 -11.28 10.02
C GLU A 73 -5.34 -9.95 9.90
N MET A 74 -5.75 -9.07 8.99
CA MET A 74 -5.11 -7.77 8.80
C MET A 74 -5.38 -6.81 9.95
N ALA A 75 -6.59 -6.77 10.49
CA ALA A 75 -6.90 -5.97 11.66
C ALA A 75 -6.01 -6.35 12.86
N SER A 76 -5.74 -7.65 13.03
CA SER A 76 -4.81 -8.14 14.06
C SER A 76 -3.37 -7.78 13.75
N PHE A 77 -2.92 -7.98 12.52
CA PHE A 77 -1.54 -7.70 12.10
C PHE A 77 -1.15 -6.23 12.27
N PHE A 78 -2.07 -5.31 11.95
CA PHE A 78 -1.87 -3.86 12.05
C PHE A 78 -2.28 -3.25 13.39
N GLY A 79 -2.82 -4.03 14.34
CA GLY A 79 -3.26 -3.51 15.64
C GLY A 79 -4.47 -2.58 15.58
N ILE A 80 -5.38 -2.83 14.61
CA ILE A 80 -6.54 -1.98 14.32
C ILE A 80 -7.75 -2.28 15.24
N GLN A 81 -7.70 -3.33 16.08
CA GLN A 81 -8.85 -3.86 16.83
C GLN A 81 -9.55 -2.82 17.68
N GLU A 82 -8.82 -1.93 18.35
CA GLU A 82 -9.38 -0.93 19.26
C GLU A 82 -10.23 0.15 18.57
N TRP A 83 -9.95 0.40 17.30
CA TRP A 83 -10.64 1.40 16.49
C TRP A 83 -11.34 0.82 15.25
N PHE A 84 -11.51 -0.49 15.20
CA PHE A 84 -12.12 -1.23 14.09
C PHE A 84 -13.53 -0.74 13.70
N TYR A 85 -14.34 -0.34 14.69
CA TYR A 85 -15.70 0.15 14.46
C TYR A 85 -15.83 1.67 14.40
N LYS A 86 -14.73 2.40 14.56
CA LYS A 86 -14.75 3.87 14.47
C LYS A 86 -15.08 4.37 13.08
N SER A 87 -15.53 5.63 13.02
CA SER A 87 -15.56 6.37 11.77
C SER A 87 -14.15 6.75 11.35
N VAL A 88 -13.88 6.76 10.05
CA VAL A 88 -12.60 7.22 9.49
C VAL A 88 -12.30 8.67 9.87
N THR A 89 -13.34 9.49 10.06
CA THR A 89 -13.20 10.90 10.49
C THR A 89 -12.66 11.06 11.90
N GLU A 90 -12.75 10.02 12.74
CA GLU A 90 -12.23 10.02 14.12
C GLU A 90 -10.74 9.64 14.20
N LEU A 91 -10.13 9.25 13.07
CA LEU A 91 -8.76 8.78 13.02
C LEU A 91 -7.77 9.94 12.89
N SER A 92 -6.61 9.80 13.56
CA SER A 92 -5.45 10.66 13.29
C SER A 92 -4.88 10.42 11.87
N GLY A 93 -4.04 11.35 11.38
CA GLY A 93 -3.37 11.20 10.09
C GLY A 93 -2.57 9.90 9.98
N GLY A 94 -1.81 9.55 11.02
CA GLY A 94 -1.06 8.29 11.07
C GLY A 94 -1.98 7.05 11.04
N GLN A 95 -3.10 7.08 11.77
CA GLN A 95 -4.08 6.00 11.73
C GLN A 95 -4.75 5.87 10.37
N LYS A 96 -5.07 6.97 9.69
CA LYS A 96 -5.61 6.96 8.32
C LYS A 96 -4.61 6.33 7.34
N GLN A 97 -3.34 6.70 7.45
CA GLN A 97 -2.30 6.13 6.58
C GLN A 97 -2.09 4.64 6.85
N LEU A 98 -2.14 4.21 8.12
CA LEU A 98 -2.08 2.81 8.50
C LEU A 98 -3.31 2.02 8.00
N LEU A 99 -4.51 2.60 8.10
CA LEU A 99 -5.73 2.02 7.54
C LEU A 99 -5.63 1.85 6.03
N ASN A 100 -5.13 2.87 5.33
CA ASN A 100 -4.92 2.84 3.88
C ASN A 100 -3.96 1.71 3.48
N LEU A 101 -2.85 1.56 4.19
CA LEU A 101 -1.93 0.44 4.00
C LEU A 101 -2.61 -0.92 4.26
N ALA A 102 -3.35 -1.03 5.36
CA ALA A 102 -4.04 -2.26 5.74
C ALA A 102 -5.13 -2.65 4.72
N SER A 103 -5.90 -1.68 4.17
CA SER A 103 -6.93 -1.92 3.15
C SER A 103 -6.35 -2.43 1.83
N VAL A 104 -5.11 -2.07 1.52
CA VAL A 104 -4.37 -2.64 0.38
C VAL A 104 -3.86 -4.05 0.72
N MET A 105 -3.35 -4.25 1.93
CA MET A 105 -2.75 -5.52 2.34
C MET A 105 -3.76 -6.67 2.55
N VAL A 106 -5.05 -6.39 2.76
CA VAL A 106 -6.09 -7.44 2.79
C VAL A 106 -6.18 -8.23 1.48
N LEU A 107 -5.75 -7.65 0.35
CA LEU A 107 -5.66 -8.32 -0.94
C LEU A 107 -4.45 -9.26 -1.03
N GLN A 108 -3.49 -9.16 -0.12
CA GLN A 108 -2.23 -9.91 -0.07
C GLN A 108 -1.41 -9.73 -1.35
N PRO A 109 -1.09 -8.48 -1.74
CA PRO A 109 -0.36 -8.20 -2.96
C PRO A 109 1.07 -8.77 -2.89
N LYS A 110 1.62 -9.19 -4.03
CA LYS A 110 3.03 -9.59 -4.14
C LYS A 110 3.99 -8.40 -4.18
N VAL A 111 3.52 -7.30 -4.75
CA VAL A 111 4.28 -6.04 -4.84
C VAL A 111 3.44 -4.92 -4.25
N LEU A 112 4.05 -4.13 -3.39
CA LEU A 112 3.47 -2.95 -2.77
C LEU A 112 4.27 -1.72 -3.22
N ILE A 113 3.60 -0.78 -3.85
CA ILE A 113 4.18 0.48 -4.30
C ILE A 113 3.62 1.59 -3.41
N LEU A 114 4.52 2.39 -2.82
CA LEU A 114 4.14 3.49 -1.95
C LEU A 114 4.80 4.78 -2.45
N ASP A 115 3.97 5.81 -2.60
CA ASP A 115 4.39 7.10 -3.08
C ASP A 115 4.40 8.11 -1.92
N GLU A 116 5.61 8.42 -1.42
CA GLU A 116 5.87 9.31 -0.28
C GLU A 116 4.90 9.14 0.92
N PRO A 117 4.69 7.92 1.41
CA PRO A 117 3.62 7.63 2.36
C PRO A 117 3.81 8.29 3.73
N THR A 118 5.02 8.76 4.05
CA THR A 118 5.31 9.41 5.33
C THR A 118 5.32 10.94 5.28
N SER A 119 5.11 11.53 4.11
CA SER A 119 5.24 12.98 3.89
C SER A 119 4.33 13.84 4.77
N GLN A 120 3.16 13.32 5.17
CA GLN A 120 2.17 14.01 6.01
C GLN A 120 2.19 13.54 7.48
N LEU A 121 3.12 12.68 7.85
CA LEU A 121 3.22 12.12 9.19
C LEU A 121 4.24 12.89 10.05
N ASP A 122 3.94 12.97 11.35
CA ASP A 122 4.95 13.37 12.31
C ASP A 122 6.09 12.33 12.38
N PRO A 123 7.27 12.68 12.94
CA PRO A 123 8.43 11.77 12.93
C PRO A 123 8.18 10.42 13.59
N ILE A 124 7.39 10.38 14.67
CA ILE A 124 7.10 9.13 15.39
C ILE A 124 6.21 8.23 14.54
N ALA A 125 5.11 8.77 14.02
CA ALA A 125 4.21 8.04 13.15
C ALA A 125 4.90 7.58 11.85
N ALA A 126 5.82 8.37 11.30
CA ALA A 126 6.60 8.01 10.13
C ALA A 126 7.53 6.80 10.42
N SER A 127 8.25 6.84 11.54
CA SER A 127 9.12 5.73 11.96
C SER A 127 8.33 4.44 12.17
N ASP A 128 7.19 4.51 12.87
CA ASP A 128 6.30 3.37 13.10
C ASP A 128 5.74 2.80 11.78
N PHE A 129 5.39 3.68 10.84
CA PHE A 129 4.91 3.29 9.52
C PHE A 129 6.00 2.54 8.73
N LEU A 130 7.22 3.06 8.68
CA LEU A 130 8.35 2.40 8.02
C LEU A 130 8.73 1.07 8.68
N ALA A 131 8.70 1.00 10.01
CA ALA A 131 8.89 -0.26 10.74
C ALA A 131 7.82 -1.30 10.36
N THR A 132 6.57 -0.86 10.18
CA THR A 132 5.46 -1.70 9.72
C THR A 132 5.71 -2.21 8.29
N LEU A 133 6.24 -1.40 7.37
CA LEU A 133 6.65 -1.85 6.04
C LEU A 133 7.74 -2.93 6.12
N GLY A 134 8.73 -2.74 6.97
CA GLY A 134 9.76 -3.77 7.22
C GLY A 134 9.17 -5.08 7.72
N LYS A 135 8.15 -5.02 8.60
CA LYS A 135 7.41 -6.19 9.09
C LYS A 135 6.64 -6.89 7.93
N ILE A 136 5.93 -6.13 7.09
CA ILE A 136 5.23 -6.66 5.91
C ILE A 136 6.20 -7.41 4.99
N ASN A 137 7.35 -6.82 4.69
CA ASN A 137 8.34 -7.48 3.82
C ASN A 137 8.85 -8.79 4.42
N ARG A 138 9.20 -8.81 5.72
CA ARG A 138 9.75 -10.01 6.38
C ARG A 138 8.72 -11.11 6.61
N GLU A 139 7.51 -10.75 7.07
CA GLU A 139 6.51 -11.73 7.52
C GLU A 139 5.53 -12.14 6.43
N LEU A 140 5.19 -11.21 5.52
CA LEU A 140 4.23 -11.46 4.44
C LEU A 140 4.89 -11.66 3.08
N GLY A 141 6.22 -11.42 2.97
CA GLY A 141 7.00 -11.65 1.76
C GLY A 141 6.68 -10.70 0.59
N ALA A 142 6.00 -9.59 0.83
CA ALA A 142 5.70 -8.63 -0.21
C ALA A 142 6.96 -7.85 -0.63
N THR A 143 7.17 -7.70 -1.93
CA THR A 143 8.20 -6.80 -2.46
C THR A 143 7.72 -5.36 -2.34
N ILE A 144 8.53 -4.49 -1.73
CA ILE A 144 8.16 -3.09 -1.49
C ILE A 144 8.97 -2.18 -2.40
N ILE A 145 8.28 -1.30 -3.12
CA ILE A 145 8.86 -0.20 -3.89
C ILE A 145 8.37 1.10 -3.21
N LEU A 146 9.31 1.87 -2.70
CA LEU A 146 9.02 3.06 -1.89
C LEU A 146 9.71 4.28 -2.51
N THR A 147 8.96 5.36 -2.75
CA THR A 147 9.54 6.70 -2.93
C THR A 147 9.50 7.44 -1.60
N GLU A 148 10.59 8.04 -1.18
CA GLU A 148 10.71 8.72 0.11
C GLU A 148 11.71 9.86 0.08
N HIS A 149 11.44 10.89 0.89
CA HIS A 149 12.37 12.00 1.14
C HIS A 149 13.11 11.85 2.48
N ARG A 150 12.57 11.08 3.43
CA ARG A 150 13.17 10.79 4.74
C ARG A 150 14.19 9.65 4.61
N LEU A 151 15.31 9.94 3.95
CA LEU A 151 16.28 8.93 3.55
C LEU A 151 16.93 8.21 4.74
N GLU A 152 17.23 8.93 5.82
CA GLU A 152 17.88 8.36 7.00
C GLU A 152 17.08 7.18 7.60
N GLU A 153 15.76 7.32 7.67
CA GLU A 153 14.88 6.29 8.18
C GLU A 153 14.66 5.15 7.17
N ALA A 154 14.49 5.51 5.88
CA ALA A 154 14.21 4.54 4.81
C ALA A 154 15.41 3.63 4.49
N PHE A 155 16.65 4.13 4.58
CA PHE A 155 17.86 3.35 4.29
C PHE A 155 18.02 2.13 5.18
N GLY A 156 17.59 2.19 6.45
CA GLY A 156 17.65 1.07 7.37
C GLY A 156 16.85 -0.16 6.94
N PHE A 157 15.87 0.00 6.06
CA PHE A 157 14.98 -1.06 5.57
C PHE A 157 15.21 -1.43 4.10
N ALA A 158 15.91 -0.57 3.35
CA ALA A 158 16.10 -0.76 1.92
C ALA A 158 17.19 -1.81 1.62
N SER A 159 16.86 -2.81 0.81
CA SER A 159 17.86 -3.74 0.25
C SER A 159 18.54 -3.19 -1.01
N ARG A 160 17.88 -2.28 -1.72
CA ARG A 160 18.38 -1.59 -2.92
C ARG A 160 17.88 -0.16 -2.92
N VAL A 161 18.71 0.75 -3.43
CA VAL A 161 18.39 2.18 -3.56
C VAL A 161 18.58 2.59 -5.00
N ALA A 162 17.64 3.38 -5.50
CA ALA A 162 17.72 3.99 -6.83
C ALA A 162 17.61 5.51 -6.66
N VAL A 163 18.63 6.23 -7.11
CA VAL A 163 18.66 7.70 -7.06
C VAL A 163 18.20 8.25 -8.40
N MET A 164 17.19 9.12 -8.35
CA MET A 164 16.65 9.79 -9.53
C MET A 164 16.88 11.29 -9.45
N ASP A 165 17.36 11.89 -10.55
CA ASP A 165 17.48 13.31 -10.71
C ASP A 165 17.03 13.74 -12.11
N ASN A 166 16.23 14.80 -12.19
CA ASN A 166 15.70 15.34 -13.45
C ASN A 166 15.10 14.26 -14.39
N GLY A 167 14.39 13.27 -13.82
CA GLY A 167 13.77 12.19 -14.55
C GLY A 167 14.74 11.11 -15.07
N ARG A 168 15.98 11.10 -14.58
CA ARG A 168 17.00 10.10 -14.94
C ARG A 168 17.42 9.30 -13.72
N LEU A 169 17.60 8.00 -13.92
CA LEU A 169 18.23 7.14 -12.93
C LEU A 169 19.73 7.39 -12.94
N LEU A 170 20.30 7.73 -11.76
CA LEU A 170 21.74 8.02 -11.61
C LEU A 170 22.53 6.78 -11.17
N CYS A 171 21.96 5.96 -10.27
CA CYS A 171 22.55 4.72 -9.75
C CYS A 171 21.48 3.79 -9.16
#